data_61bf80c2836d270bc2504420c18c9d47
#
_entry.id   61bf80c2836d270bc2504420c18c9d47
#
_cell.length_a   1.000
_cell.length_b   1.000
_cell.length_c   1.000
_cell.angle_alpha   90.00
_cell.angle_beta   90.00
_cell.angle_gamma   90.00
#
_symmetry.space_group_name_H-M   'P 1'
#
loop_
_entity.id
_entity.type
_entity.pdbx_description
1 polymer ?
#
loop_
_entity_poly.entity_id
_entity_poly.type
_entity_poly.pdbx_seq_one_letter_code
_entity_poly.pdbx_strand_id
1 'polypeptide(L)'
;MISLQHVSLVRGNRHILDDVSIEMKSEQNWAILGRNGSGKTTLLEMMTGYMFPSRGRVEVLGHVYGQCDVREVRKSIGYISQSLLEKLTLSDPVWEVVATGAYAFLRFYQDIPEEARNLAYSLLNEMNFGHLAEQPLGTLSQGERKKVMLARSLMADPKILIMDEPCAGLDLYEREKMLQEIDNLRQREIMVVYVTHHIEEIVPLFTHVALMKDGRLTGAGTKEEVLNHELIKQTYDIDAQLEWDGGRPWIKVISGG
;
A
#
# COMPACT_ATOMS: atom_id res chain seq x y z
N MET A 1 -12.81 9.52 2.17
CA MET A 1 -12.68 8.18 2.73
C MET A 1 -11.54 8.11 3.75
N ILE A 2 -10.41 8.79 3.51
CA ILE A 2 -9.34 9.03 4.50
C ILE A 2 -9.15 10.53 4.63
N SER A 3 -9.16 11.07 5.87
CA SER A 3 -8.88 12.47 6.16
C SER A 3 -7.86 12.58 7.29
N LEU A 4 -6.77 13.24 7.02
CA LEU A 4 -5.74 13.61 7.99
C LEU A 4 -5.74 15.13 8.11
N GLN A 5 -5.87 15.65 9.32
CA GLN A 5 -5.95 17.08 9.58
C GLN A 5 -4.91 17.48 10.61
N HIS A 6 -3.92 18.27 10.18
CA HIS A 6 -2.82 18.78 11.01
C HIS A 6 -2.11 17.69 11.83
N VAL A 7 -1.90 16.53 11.19
CA VAL A 7 -1.33 15.34 11.86
C VAL A 7 0.17 15.52 12.08
N SER A 8 0.59 15.40 13.33
CA SER A 8 2.00 15.41 13.70
C SER A 8 2.32 14.21 14.60
N LEU A 9 3.51 13.64 14.44
CA LEU A 9 4.06 12.62 15.33
C LEU A 9 5.45 13.01 15.78
N VAL A 10 5.63 13.05 17.10
CA VAL A 10 6.92 13.34 17.73
C VAL A 10 7.40 12.10 18.50
N ARG A 11 8.63 11.69 18.26
CA ARG A 11 9.33 10.67 19.05
C ARG A 11 10.62 11.25 19.62
N GLY A 12 10.67 11.36 20.94
CA GLY A 12 11.75 12.11 21.59
C GLY A 12 11.74 13.57 21.12
N ASN A 13 12.88 14.03 20.58
CA ASN A 13 13.02 15.39 20.05
C ASN A 13 12.87 15.48 18.50
N ARG A 14 12.44 14.36 17.86
CA ARG A 14 12.33 14.31 16.39
C ARG A 14 10.89 14.30 15.95
N HIS A 15 10.54 15.19 15.05
CA HIS A 15 9.30 15.12 14.28
C HIS A 15 9.44 14.04 13.21
N ILE A 16 8.60 13.00 13.29
CA ILE A 16 8.49 11.95 12.27
C ILE A 16 7.49 12.38 11.21
N LEU A 17 6.37 12.97 11.65
CA LEU A 17 5.42 13.70 10.80
C LEU A 17 5.21 15.08 11.40
N ASP A 18 5.06 16.09 10.55
CA ASP A 18 4.96 17.49 10.95
C ASP A 18 3.92 18.20 10.10
N ASP A 19 2.75 18.42 10.71
CA ASP A 19 1.60 19.16 10.15
C ASP A 19 1.07 18.60 8.81
N VAL A 20 0.91 17.28 8.73
CA VAL A 20 0.41 16.61 7.53
C VAL A 20 -1.11 16.76 7.46
N SER A 21 -1.61 17.34 6.36
CA SER A 21 -3.04 17.43 6.07
C SER A 21 -3.30 16.91 4.66
N ILE A 22 -4.18 15.91 4.51
CA ILE A 22 -4.57 15.32 3.23
C ILE A 22 -5.97 14.72 3.31
N GLU A 23 -6.75 14.90 2.26
CA GLU A 23 -8.06 14.28 2.08
C GLU A 23 -8.03 13.38 0.84
N MET A 24 -8.40 12.11 1.03
CA MET A 24 -8.44 11.10 -0.02
C MET A 24 -9.88 10.57 -0.13
N LYS A 25 -10.52 10.75 -1.29
CA LYS A 25 -11.90 10.33 -1.55
C LYS A 25 -11.95 8.90 -2.07
N SER A 26 -13.13 8.29 -2.02
CA SER A 26 -13.35 6.88 -2.39
C SER A 26 -13.00 6.53 -3.84
N GLU A 27 -13.23 7.47 -4.73
CA GLU A 27 -12.99 7.34 -6.17
C GLU A 27 -11.54 7.61 -6.60
N GLN A 28 -10.68 7.93 -5.64
CA GLN A 28 -9.28 8.30 -5.87
C GLN A 28 -8.34 7.15 -5.46
N ASN A 29 -7.43 6.78 -6.35
CA ASN A 29 -6.33 5.89 -6.05
C ASN A 29 -5.04 6.71 -5.91
N TRP A 30 -4.36 6.54 -4.78
CA TRP A 30 -3.26 7.39 -4.37
C TRP A 30 -1.92 6.67 -4.38
N ALA A 31 -0.90 7.30 -4.95
CA ALA A 31 0.49 6.92 -4.73
C ALA A 31 1.17 7.93 -3.79
N ILE A 32 1.82 7.45 -2.75
CA ILE A 32 2.59 8.27 -1.80
C ILE A 32 4.07 8.03 -2.07
N LEU A 33 4.73 9.06 -2.52
CA LEU A 33 6.13 9.07 -2.93
C LEU A 33 7.02 9.85 -1.95
N GLY A 34 8.27 9.48 -1.89
CA GLY A 34 9.29 10.21 -1.11
C GLY A 34 10.49 9.34 -0.82
N ARG A 35 11.58 9.96 -0.39
CA ARG A 35 12.82 9.26 -0.01
C ARG A 35 12.61 8.33 1.17
N ASN A 36 13.51 7.38 1.37
CA ASN A 36 13.52 6.57 2.59
C ASN A 36 13.68 7.47 3.82
N GLY A 37 12.87 7.20 4.85
CA GLY A 37 12.84 8.00 6.08
C GLY A 37 12.00 9.29 6.00
N SER A 38 11.28 9.56 4.90
CA SER A 38 10.40 10.73 4.79
C SER A 38 9.08 10.65 5.60
N GLY A 39 8.79 9.50 6.23
CA GLY A 39 7.59 9.31 7.06
C GLY A 39 6.46 8.52 6.40
N LYS A 40 6.62 7.99 5.18
CA LYS A 40 5.57 7.27 4.42
C LYS A 40 4.96 6.11 5.21
N THR A 41 5.77 5.15 5.68
CA THR A 41 5.30 4.01 6.49
C THR A 41 4.57 4.47 7.74
N THR A 42 5.08 5.49 8.43
CA THR A 42 4.41 6.07 9.61
C THR A 42 3.03 6.64 9.25
N LEU A 43 2.92 7.30 8.11
CA LEU A 43 1.64 7.81 7.62
C LEU A 43 0.65 6.67 7.34
N LEU A 44 1.10 5.56 6.73
CA LEU A 44 0.28 4.37 6.53
C LEU A 44 -0.15 3.70 7.84
N GLU A 45 0.77 3.61 8.82
CA GLU A 45 0.46 3.05 10.14
C GLU A 45 -0.62 3.89 10.86
N MET A 46 -0.69 5.20 10.61
CA MET A 46 -1.77 6.05 11.11
C MET A 46 -3.08 5.79 10.35
N MET A 47 -3.04 5.69 9.02
CA MET A 47 -4.24 5.39 8.21
C MET A 47 -4.83 4.03 8.59
N THR A 48 -4.00 3.04 8.92
CA THR A 48 -4.43 1.70 9.36
C THR A 48 -4.76 1.63 10.84
N GLY A 49 -4.50 2.70 11.62
CA GLY A 49 -4.74 2.75 13.05
C GLY A 49 -3.80 1.89 13.90
N TYR A 50 -2.64 1.49 13.36
CA TYR A 50 -1.57 0.89 14.15
C TYR A 50 -0.78 1.93 14.95
N MET A 51 -0.87 3.19 14.55
CA MET A 51 -0.24 4.32 15.22
C MET A 51 -1.21 5.48 15.33
N PHE A 52 -1.10 6.22 16.45
CA PHE A 52 -1.91 7.42 16.70
C PHE A 52 -1.01 8.67 16.63
N PRO A 53 -1.52 9.78 16.12
CA PRO A 53 -0.76 11.03 16.07
C PRO A 53 -0.56 11.61 17.47
N SER A 54 0.53 12.38 17.65
CA SER A 54 0.75 13.20 18.83
C SER A 54 -0.17 14.43 18.84
N ARG A 55 -0.54 14.94 17.65
CA ARG A 55 -1.47 16.04 17.40
C ARG A 55 -2.20 15.83 16.09
N GLY A 56 -3.35 16.50 15.94
CA GLY A 56 -4.18 16.43 14.74
C GLY A 56 -5.26 15.37 14.84
N ARG A 57 -5.97 15.18 13.73
CA ARG A 57 -7.12 14.27 13.64
C ARG A 57 -6.94 13.31 12.47
N VAL A 58 -7.24 12.05 12.71
CA VAL A 58 -7.29 10.99 11.69
C VAL A 58 -8.72 10.48 11.63
N GLU A 59 -9.27 10.46 10.42
CA GLU A 59 -10.60 9.91 10.14
C GLU A 59 -10.50 8.97 8.93
N VAL A 60 -11.00 7.74 9.08
CA VAL A 60 -10.98 6.72 8.03
C VAL A 60 -12.35 6.07 7.94
N LEU A 61 -12.94 6.00 6.74
CA LEU A 61 -14.28 5.44 6.52
C LEU A 61 -15.37 6.11 7.37
N GLY A 62 -15.22 7.41 7.69
CA GLY A 62 -16.15 8.14 8.56
C GLY A 62 -15.93 7.91 10.06
N HIS A 63 -14.92 7.14 10.46
CA HIS A 63 -14.58 6.86 11.85
C HIS A 63 -13.38 7.69 12.31
N VAL A 64 -13.58 8.50 13.35
CA VAL A 64 -12.53 9.30 13.98
C VAL A 64 -11.74 8.45 14.94
N TYR A 65 -10.44 8.30 14.70
CA TYR A 65 -9.56 7.54 15.58
C TYR A 65 -9.44 8.19 16.96
N GLY A 66 -9.48 7.36 18.00
CA GLY A 66 -9.62 7.81 19.39
C GLY A 66 -11.08 7.94 19.87
N GLN A 67 -12.07 7.86 18.95
CA GLN A 67 -13.51 7.90 19.26
C GLN A 67 -14.26 6.63 18.78
N CYS A 68 -13.56 5.66 18.20
CA CYS A 68 -14.11 4.42 17.67
C CYS A 68 -13.23 3.22 18.04
N ASP A 69 -13.77 2.00 17.88
CA ASP A 69 -12.93 0.80 17.89
C ASP A 69 -12.24 0.65 16.54
N VAL A 70 -10.96 0.98 16.50
CA VAL A 70 -10.12 0.91 15.29
C VAL A 70 -10.01 -0.51 14.73
N ARG A 71 -10.22 -1.55 15.55
CA ARG A 71 -10.20 -2.95 15.09
C ARG A 71 -11.34 -3.22 14.12
N GLU A 72 -12.51 -2.61 14.32
CA GLU A 72 -13.64 -2.73 13.41
C GLU A 72 -13.34 -2.01 12.06
N VAL A 73 -12.72 -0.83 12.12
CA VAL A 73 -12.31 -0.11 10.91
C VAL A 73 -11.30 -0.93 10.09
N ARG A 74 -10.34 -1.58 10.76
CA ARG A 74 -9.32 -2.42 10.10
C ARG A 74 -9.89 -3.61 9.33
N LYS A 75 -11.06 -4.13 9.70
CA LYS A 75 -11.72 -5.21 8.95
C LYS A 75 -12.07 -4.80 7.50
N SER A 76 -12.21 -3.49 7.25
CA SER A 76 -12.48 -2.91 5.94
C SER A 76 -11.21 -2.39 5.24
N ILE A 77 -10.02 -2.68 5.79
CA ILE A 77 -8.73 -2.25 5.25
C ILE A 77 -7.86 -3.48 4.95
N GLY A 78 -7.57 -3.73 3.69
CA GLY A 78 -6.50 -4.63 3.28
C GLY A 78 -5.15 -3.96 3.49
N TYR A 79 -4.18 -4.66 4.09
CA TYR A 79 -2.86 -4.11 4.32
C TYR A 79 -1.77 -5.09 3.88
N ILE A 80 -0.86 -4.60 3.05
CA ILE A 80 0.31 -5.33 2.57
C ILE A 80 1.56 -4.60 3.00
N SER A 81 2.44 -5.30 3.72
CA SER A 81 3.76 -4.79 4.10
C SER A 81 4.76 -5.94 4.23
N GLN A 82 6.04 -5.62 4.12
CA GLN A 82 7.11 -6.59 4.31
C GLN A 82 7.07 -7.19 5.72
N SER A 83 6.81 -6.37 6.74
CA SER A 83 6.73 -6.82 8.14
C SER A 83 5.58 -7.79 8.42
N LEU A 84 4.49 -7.72 7.62
CA LEU A 84 3.40 -8.68 7.70
C LEU A 84 3.79 -10.02 7.06
N LEU A 85 4.43 -9.98 5.89
CA LEU A 85 4.91 -11.18 5.19
C LEU A 85 5.89 -11.99 6.07
N GLU A 86 6.79 -11.32 6.77
CA GLU A 86 7.77 -11.95 7.67
C GLU A 86 7.15 -12.66 8.89
N LYS A 87 5.91 -12.32 9.24
CA LYS A 87 5.19 -12.94 10.37
C LYS A 87 4.38 -14.17 9.96
N LEU A 88 4.24 -14.44 8.66
CA LEU A 88 3.48 -15.58 8.16
C LEU A 88 4.27 -16.88 8.32
N THR A 89 3.55 -17.98 8.48
CA THR A 89 4.16 -19.31 8.64
C THR A 89 4.51 -19.87 7.27
N LEU A 90 5.80 -20.06 7.02
CA LEU A 90 6.31 -20.52 5.73
C LEU A 90 5.95 -21.98 5.38
N SER A 91 5.60 -22.79 6.36
CA SER A 91 5.19 -24.20 6.15
C SER A 91 3.71 -24.37 5.80
N ASP A 92 2.90 -23.31 5.99
CA ASP A 92 1.47 -23.40 5.73
C ASP A 92 1.21 -23.35 4.21
N PRO A 93 0.20 -24.09 3.69
CA PRO A 93 -0.14 -24.05 2.28
C PRO A 93 -0.66 -22.65 1.89
N VAL A 94 -0.40 -22.25 0.65
CA VAL A 94 -0.75 -20.94 0.12
C VAL A 94 -2.22 -20.60 0.31
N TRP A 95 -3.14 -21.54 0.03
CA TRP A 95 -4.57 -21.29 0.20
C TRP A 95 -4.94 -20.98 1.66
N GLU A 96 -4.31 -21.66 2.62
CA GLU A 96 -4.54 -21.41 4.04
C GLU A 96 -4.04 -20.03 4.44
N VAL A 97 -2.83 -19.66 3.99
CA VAL A 97 -2.30 -18.30 4.22
C VAL A 97 -3.23 -17.24 3.65
N VAL A 98 -3.76 -17.44 2.44
CA VAL A 98 -4.75 -16.51 1.84
C VAL A 98 -6.01 -16.45 2.70
N ALA A 99 -6.57 -17.61 3.10
CA ALA A 99 -7.79 -17.68 3.91
C ALA A 99 -7.67 -16.94 5.24
N THR A 100 -6.46 -16.84 5.85
CA THR A 100 -6.26 -16.07 7.09
C THR A 100 -6.64 -14.60 6.94
N GLY A 101 -6.64 -14.06 5.71
CA GLY A 101 -6.99 -12.67 5.41
C GLY A 101 -8.42 -12.32 5.77
N ALA A 102 -9.37 -13.24 5.65
CA ALA A 102 -10.77 -13.02 6.00
C ALA A 102 -10.99 -12.66 7.47
N TYR A 103 -10.08 -13.09 8.35
CA TYR A 103 -10.20 -12.92 9.80
C TYR A 103 -9.08 -12.04 10.38
N ALA A 104 -8.21 -11.48 9.56
CA ALA A 104 -7.00 -10.78 9.97
C ALA A 104 -6.08 -11.62 10.89
N PHE A 105 -6.07 -12.94 10.72
CA PHE A 105 -5.20 -13.87 11.46
C PHE A 105 -3.85 -13.99 10.79
N LEU A 106 -2.82 -14.37 11.54
CA LEU A 106 -1.52 -14.76 10.98
C LEU A 106 -1.47 -16.24 10.62
N ARG A 107 -2.26 -17.05 11.33
CA ARG A 107 -2.38 -18.50 11.16
C ARG A 107 -3.70 -18.99 11.75
N PHE A 108 -4.25 -20.07 11.19
CA PHE A 108 -5.33 -20.82 11.84
C PHE A 108 -4.77 -21.83 12.85
N TYR A 109 -5.50 -22.01 13.97
CA TYR A 109 -5.24 -23.03 14.98
C TYR A 109 -6.44 -23.98 15.17
N GLN A 110 -7.44 -23.86 14.30
CA GLN A 110 -8.67 -24.61 14.26
C GLN A 110 -9.08 -24.83 12.80
N ASP A 111 -10.11 -25.63 12.58
CA ASP A 111 -10.63 -25.91 11.23
C ASP A 111 -11.01 -24.59 10.52
N ILE A 112 -10.59 -24.49 9.26
CA ILE A 112 -10.87 -23.33 8.43
C ILE A 112 -12.27 -23.49 7.85
N PRO A 113 -13.15 -22.47 7.97
CA PRO A 113 -14.46 -22.52 7.36
C PRO A 113 -14.40 -22.75 5.85
N GLU A 114 -15.28 -23.63 5.36
CA GLU A 114 -15.28 -24.01 3.94
C GLU A 114 -15.47 -22.81 3.00
N GLU A 115 -16.28 -21.84 3.41
CA GLU A 115 -16.49 -20.58 2.67
C GLU A 115 -15.18 -19.81 2.49
N ALA A 116 -14.36 -19.69 3.54
CA ALA A 116 -13.07 -19.01 3.47
C ALA A 116 -12.08 -19.79 2.59
N ARG A 117 -12.11 -21.12 2.67
CA ARG A 117 -11.32 -21.99 1.79
C ARG A 117 -11.69 -21.77 0.33
N ASN A 118 -12.97 -21.87 -0.01
CA ASN A 118 -13.47 -21.71 -1.37
C ASN A 118 -13.17 -20.33 -1.94
N LEU A 119 -13.31 -19.26 -1.14
CA LEU A 119 -12.95 -17.91 -1.55
C LEU A 119 -11.45 -17.78 -1.80
N ALA A 120 -10.59 -18.38 -0.95
CA ALA A 120 -9.15 -18.37 -1.14
C ALA A 120 -8.74 -19.01 -2.47
N TYR A 121 -9.30 -20.18 -2.80
CA TYR A 121 -9.07 -20.82 -4.10
C TYR A 121 -9.58 -19.98 -5.27
N SER A 122 -10.75 -19.34 -5.11
CA SER A 122 -11.30 -18.46 -6.15
C SER A 122 -10.36 -17.29 -6.45
N LEU A 123 -9.87 -16.59 -5.42
CA LEU A 123 -8.93 -15.48 -5.58
C LEU A 123 -7.59 -15.94 -6.18
N LEU A 124 -7.06 -17.07 -5.74
CA LEU A 124 -5.84 -17.62 -6.31
C LEU A 124 -6.01 -17.99 -7.79
N ASN A 125 -7.15 -18.55 -8.19
CA ASN A 125 -7.44 -18.87 -9.58
C ASN A 125 -7.60 -17.60 -10.43
N GLU A 126 -8.29 -16.57 -9.93
CA GLU A 126 -8.43 -15.26 -10.59
C GLU A 126 -7.06 -14.64 -10.91
N MET A 127 -6.09 -14.79 -10.00
CA MET A 127 -4.73 -14.29 -10.16
C MET A 127 -3.79 -15.29 -10.88
N ASN A 128 -4.31 -16.40 -11.44
CA ASN A 128 -3.53 -17.47 -12.08
C ASN A 128 -2.55 -18.18 -11.14
N PHE A 129 -2.83 -18.24 -9.83
CA PHE A 129 -2.04 -18.88 -8.78
C PHE A 129 -2.64 -20.17 -8.20
N GLY A 130 -3.76 -20.64 -8.75
CA GLY A 130 -4.45 -21.85 -8.27
C GLY A 130 -3.55 -23.08 -8.24
N HIS A 131 -2.59 -23.21 -9.17
CA HIS A 131 -1.63 -24.31 -9.21
C HIS A 131 -0.63 -24.33 -8.06
N LEU A 132 -0.50 -23.21 -7.32
CA LEU A 132 0.37 -23.09 -6.15
C LEU A 132 -0.39 -23.26 -4.83
N ALA A 133 -1.72 -23.40 -4.87
CA ALA A 133 -2.57 -23.34 -3.68
C ALA A 133 -2.15 -24.32 -2.57
N GLU A 134 -1.77 -25.54 -2.91
CA GLU A 134 -1.37 -26.58 -1.95
C GLU A 134 0.13 -26.55 -1.58
N GLN A 135 0.91 -25.69 -2.22
CA GLN A 135 2.35 -25.61 -1.93
C GLN A 135 2.59 -24.81 -0.63
N PRO A 136 3.59 -25.18 0.18
CA PRO A 136 4.01 -24.37 1.31
C PRO A 136 4.46 -22.97 0.86
N LEU A 137 4.02 -21.93 1.56
CA LEU A 137 4.41 -20.53 1.26
C LEU A 137 5.94 -20.37 1.12
N GLY A 138 6.71 -21.12 1.92
CA GLY A 138 8.17 -21.08 1.93
C GLY A 138 8.85 -21.54 0.65
N THR A 139 8.15 -22.31 -0.21
CA THR A 139 8.70 -22.81 -1.48
C THR A 139 8.55 -21.81 -2.63
N LEU A 140 7.71 -20.79 -2.44
CA LEU A 140 7.44 -19.76 -3.44
C LEU A 140 8.60 -18.76 -3.56
N SER A 141 8.80 -18.25 -4.76
CA SER A 141 9.66 -17.07 -5.00
C SER A 141 9.18 -15.83 -4.25
N GLN A 142 10.02 -14.82 -4.13
CA GLN A 142 9.63 -13.57 -3.48
C GLN A 142 8.46 -12.87 -4.19
N GLY A 143 8.46 -12.87 -5.53
CA GLY A 143 7.37 -12.29 -6.33
C GLY A 143 6.04 -13.03 -6.11
N GLU A 144 6.06 -14.37 -6.12
CA GLU A 144 4.88 -15.18 -5.85
C GLU A 144 4.33 -14.94 -4.44
N ARG A 145 5.20 -14.88 -3.41
CA ARG A 145 4.76 -14.57 -2.03
C ARG A 145 4.06 -13.21 -1.95
N LYS A 146 4.54 -12.20 -2.66
CA LYS A 146 3.91 -10.86 -2.69
C LYS A 146 2.54 -10.88 -3.36
N LYS A 147 2.36 -11.67 -4.41
CA LYS A 147 1.05 -11.87 -5.03
C LYS A 147 0.10 -12.66 -4.12
N VAL A 148 0.60 -13.64 -3.38
CA VAL A 148 -0.17 -14.33 -2.31
C VAL A 148 -0.63 -13.32 -1.25
N MET A 149 0.22 -12.35 -0.87
CA MET A 149 -0.17 -11.27 0.04
C MET A 149 -1.26 -10.38 -0.54
N LEU A 150 -1.23 -10.11 -1.84
CA LEU A 150 -2.31 -9.37 -2.52
C LEU A 150 -3.62 -10.15 -2.46
N ALA A 151 -3.63 -11.45 -2.83
CA ALA A 151 -4.80 -12.31 -2.71
C ALA A 151 -5.35 -12.33 -1.28
N ARG A 152 -4.46 -12.51 -0.29
CA ARG A 152 -4.79 -12.50 1.13
C ARG A 152 -5.46 -11.20 1.56
N SER A 153 -4.99 -10.06 1.09
CA SER A 153 -5.51 -8.74 1.46
C SER A 153 -6.92 -8.48 0.89
N LEU A 154 -7.33 -9.21 -0.15
CA LEU A 154 -8.64 -9.12 -0.78
C LEU A 154 -9.70 -10.04 -0.13
N MET A 155 -9.29 -10.97 0.74
CA MET A 155 -10.20 -11.95 1.37
C MET A 155 -11.35 -11.34 2.18
N ALA A 156 -11.12 -10.17 2.79
CA ALA A 156 -12.13 -9.49 3.61
C ALA A 156 -13.00 -8.51 2.80
N ASP A 157 -12.91 -8.52 1.48
CA ASP A 157 -13.56 -7.55 0.59
C ASP A 157 -13.36 -6.09 1.09
N PRO A 158 -12.10 -5.65 1.21
CA PRO A 158 -11.78 -4.37 1.83
C PRO A 158 -12.27 -3.18 1.00
N LYS A 159 -12.67 -2.10 1.67
CA LYS A 159 -12.98 -0.81 1.03
C LYS A 159 -11.72 0.00 0.69
N ILE A 160 -10.65 -0.25 1.41
CA ILE A 160 -9.35 0.38 1.21
C ILE A 160 -8.27 -0.70 1.18
N LEU A 161 -7.39 -0.67 0.19
CA LEU A 161 -6.19 -1.48 0.13
C LEU A 161 -4.96 -0.58 0.27
N ILE A 162 -4.19 -0.79 1.31
CA ILE A 162 -2.96 -0.06 1.60
C ILE A 162 -1.76 -0.97 1.35
N MET A 163 -0.81 -0.52 0.54
CA MET A 163 0.38 -1.27 0.16
C MET A 163 1.65 -0.47 0.47
N ASP A 164 2.50 -1.02 1.33
CA ASP A 164 3.78 -0.42 1.71
C ASP A 164 4.93 -1.10 0.95
N GLU A 165 5.44 -0.43 -0.07
CA GLU A 165 6.53 -0.88 -0.95
C GLU A 165 6.36 -2.33 -1.46
N PRO A 166 5.23 -2.70 -2.05
CA PRO A 166 4.96 -4.09 -2.41
C PRO A 166 5.92 -4.65 -3.46
N CYS A 167 6.54 -3.79 -4.27
CA CYS A 167 7.51 -4.19 -5.30
C CYS A 167 8.97 -4.21 -4.81
N ALA A 168 9.25 -3.84 -3.55
CA ALA A 168 10.62 -3.81 -3.03
C ALA A 168 11.31 -5.19 -3.13
N GLY A 169 12.55 -5.20 -3.64
CA GLY A 169 13.36 -6.42 -3.78
C GLY A 169 12.97 -7.35 -4.93
N LEU A 170 12.00 -6.97 -5.77
CA LEU A 170 11.68 -7.71 -6.99
C LEU A 170 12.61 -7.31 -8.12
N ASP A 171 12.96 -8.29 -8.97
CA ASP A 171 13.60 -7.99 -10.24
C ASP A 171 12.62 -7.29 -11.21
N LEU A 172 13.11 -6.83 -12.36
CA LEU A 172 12.29 -6.09 -13.32
C LEU A 172 11.07 -6.89 -13.79
N TYR A 173 11.21 -8.18 -14.05
CA TYR A 173 10.13 -9.01 -14.57
C TYR A 173 9.02 -9.20 -13.53
N GLU A 174 9.40 -9.59 -12.30
CA GLU A 174 8.43 -9.79 -11.21
C GLU A 174 7.78 -8.47 -10.77
N ARG A 175 8.53 -7.36 -10.80
CA ARG A 175 7.99 -6.02 -10.54
C ARG A 175 6.90 -5.66 -11.55
N GLU A 176 7.16 -5.81 -12.84
CA GLU A 176 6.15 -5.49 -13.88
C GLU A 176 4.93 -6.39 -13.78
N LYS A 177 5.11 -7.67 -13.46
CA LYS A 177 4.01 -8.60 -13.20
C LYS A 177 3.16 -8.18 -11.99
N MET A 178 3.80 -7.77 -10.89
CA MET A 178 3.11 -7.27 -9.70
C MET A 178 2.36 -5.97 -10.00
N LEU A 179 2.97 -5.06 -10.76
CA LEU A 179 2.33 -3.81 -11.17
C LEU A 179 1.13 -4.03 -12.08
N GLN A 180 1.15 -5.07 -12.95
CA GLN A 180 -0.03 -5.47 -13.74
C GLN A 180 -1.17 -5.95 -12.85
N GLU A 181 -0.88 -6.79 -11.82
CA GLU A 181 -1.92 -7.22 -10.87
C GLU A 181 -2.51 -6.04 -10.09
N ILE A 182 -1.65 -5.08 -9.69
CA ILE A 182 -2.10 -3.84 -9.03
C ILE A 182 -2.97 -3.00 -9.97
N ASP A 183 -2.57 -2.83 -11.23
CA ASP A 183 -3.33 -2.06 -12.21
C ASP A 183 -4.71 -2.68 -12.52
N ASN A 184 -4.83 -4.02 -12.47
CA ASN A 184 -6.09 -4.74 -12.63
C ASN A 184 -7.09 -4.46 -11.51
N LEU A 185 -6.65 -3.95 -10.34
CA LEU A 185 -7.55 -3.55 -9.24
C LEU A 185 -8.52 -2.43 -9.63
N ARG A 186 -8.27 -1.71 -10.73
CA ARG A 186 -9.23 -0.73 -11.28
C ARG A 186 -10.62 -1.31 -11.60
N GLN A 187 -10.71 -2.63 -11.76
CA GLN A 187 -11.97 -3.33 -12.02
C GLN A 187 -12.78 -3.61 -10.74
N ARG A 188 -12.20 -3.29 -9.56
CA ARG A 188 -12.82 -3.49 -8.25
C ARG A 188 -13.24 -2.14 -7.66
N GLU A 189 -14.31 -2.15 -6.88
CA GLU A 189 -14.76 -0.99 -6.10
C GLU A 189 -13.93 -0.84 -4.80
N ILE A 190 -12.63 -0.62 -4.95
CA ILE A 190 -11.68 -0.51 -3.85
C ILE A 190 -10.79 0.73 -4.05
N MET A 191 -10.62 1.50 -2.98
CA MET A 191 -9.64 2.58 -2.97
C MET A 191 -8.25 2.01 -2.70
N VAL A 192 -7.28 2.35 -3.52
CA VAL A 192 -5.89 1.89 -3.37
C VAL A 192 -5.00 3.04 -2.89
N VAL A 193 -4.23 2.80 -1.82
CA VAL A 193 -3.16 3.67 -1.34
C VAL A 193 -1.84 2.90 -1.43
N TYR A 194 -0.95 3.38 -2.26
CA TYR A 194 0.30 2.73 -2.61
C TYR A 194 1.50 3.57 -2.18
N VAL A 195 2.39 3.02 -1.39
CA VAL A 195 3.64 3.69 -1.01
C VAL A 195 4.81 3.09 -1.78
N THR A 196 5.60 3.98 -2.37
CA THR A 196 6.85 3.61 -3.05
C THR A 196 7.85 4.78 -3.01
N HIS A 197 9.09 4.49 -3.34
CA HIS A 197 10.11 5.49 -3.64
C HIS A 197 10.48 5.51 -5.13
N HIS A 198 9.81 4.70 -5.96
CA HIS A 198 10.00 4.58 -7.39
C HIS A 198 8.86 5.24 -8.18
N ILE A 199 9.16 6.32 -8.90
CA ILE A 199 8.16 7.07 -9.68
C ILE A 199 7.56 6.22 -10.80
N GLU A 200 8.37 5.37 -11.40
CA GLU A 200 7.99 4.45 -12.46
C GLU A 200 7.05 3.31 -12.03
N GLU A 201 6.77 3.17 -10.75
CA GLU A 201 5.75 2.24 -10.24
C GLU A 201 4.33 2.83 -10.25
N ILE A 202 4.17 4.10 -10.61
CA ILE A 202 2.85 4.75 -10.71
C ILE A 202 2.17 4.32 -12.00
N VAL A 203 1.47 3.18 -11.93
CA VAL A 203 0.66 2.66 -13.06
C VAL A 203 -0.61 3.48 -13.27
N PRO A 204 -1.31 3.33 -14.42
CA PRO A 204 -2.52 4.11 -14.73
C PRO A 204 -3.67 4.02 -13.73
N LEU A 205 -3.71 3.00 -12.86
CA LEU A 205 -4.65 2.91 -11.74
C LEU A 205 -4.63 4.18 -10.87
N PHE A 206 -3.42 4.69 -10.59
CA PHE A 206 -3.25 5.82 -9.68
C PHE A 206 -3.64 7.13 -10.35
N THR A 207 -4.60 7.82 -9.74
CA THR A 207 -5.13 9.11 -10.20
C THR A 207 -4.50 10.29 -9.47
N HIS A 208 -4.04 10.05 -8.23
CA HIS A 208 -3.51 11.09 -7.35
C HIS A 208 -2.15 10.68 -6.78
N VAL A 209 -1.36 11.69 -6.46
CA VAL A 209 -0.03 11.54 -5.87
C VAL A 209 0.12 12.46 -4.68
N ALA A 210 0.78 11.97 -3.64
CA ALA A 210 1.29 12.77 -2.54
C ALA A 210 2.81 12.63 -2.46
N LEU A 211 3.53 13.74 -2.40
CA LEU A 211 4.98 13.78 -2.25
C LEU A 211 5.34 14.10 -0.81
N MET A 212 6.25 13.32 -0.22
CA MET A 212 6.68 13.49 1.17
C MET A 212 8.18 13.73 1.27
N LYS A 213 8.55 14.73 2.07
CA LYS A 213 9.92 15.04 2.46
C LYS A 213 9.98 15.43 3.94
N ASP A 214 10.88 14.81 4.70
CA ASP A 214 11.17 15.16 6.10
C ASP A 214 9.91 15.27 6.99
N GLY A 215 8.97 14.32 6.83
CA GLY A 215 7.73 14.26 7.60
C GLY A 215 6.63 15.21 7.16
N ARG A 216 6.79 15.96 6.07
CA ARG A 216 5.83 16.91 5.51
C ARG A 216 5.40 16.53 4.10
N LEU A 217 4.22 17.00 3.69
CA LEU A 217 3.82 16.97 2.29
C LEU A 217 4.46 18.14 1.54
N THR A 218 5.13 17.85 0.42
CA THR A 218 5.64 18.87 -0.51
C THR A 218 4.65 19.14 -1.64
N GLY A 219 3.76 18.19 -1.93
CA GLY A 219 2.67 18.32 -2.89
C GLY A 219 1.67 17.19 -2.74
N ALA A 220 0.39 17.45 -3.01
CA ALA A 220 -0.67 16.45 -3.08
C ALA A 220 -1.77 16.93 -4.05
N GLY A 221 -2.23 16.05 -4.93
CA GLY A 221 -3.23 16.36 -5.96
C GLY A 221 -3.27 15.30 -7.05
N THR A 222 -3.79 15.65 -8.22
CA THR A 222 -3.75 14.74 -9.37
C THR A 222 -2.31 14.44 -9.76
N LYS A 223 -2.06 13.25 -10.30
CA LYS A 223 -0.68 12.86 -10.63
C LYS A 223 -0.03 13.78 -11.65
N GLU A 224 -0.81 14.34 -12.58
CA GLU A 224 -0.36 15.28 -13.59
C GLU A 224 0.05 16.64 -12.99
N GLU A 225 -0.67 17.11 -11.96
CA GLU A 225 -0.36 18.36 -11.26
C GLU A 225 0.86 18.23 -10.36
N VAL A 226 1.00 17.08 -9.69
CA VAL A 226 2.02 16.87 -8.65
C VAL A 226 3.34 16.36 -9.23
N LEU A 227 3.29 15.51 -10.26
CA LEU A 227 4.49 15.00 -10.90
C LEU A 227 5.04 15.99 -11.93
N ASN A 228 5.66 17.05 -11.44
CA ASN A 228 6.34 18.07 -12.24
C ASN A 228 7.79 18.25 -11.77
N HIS A 229 8.59 18.92 -12.60
CA HIS A 229 10.00 19.15 -12.35
C HIS A 229 10.27 19.84 -11.00
N GLU A 230 9.48 20.85 -10.66
CA GLU A 230 9.72 21.69 -9.49
C GLU A 230 9.48 20.92 -8.18
N LEU A 231 8.35 20.21 -8.07
CA LEU A 231 8.02 19.41 -6.90
C LEU A 231 8.92 18.17 -6.75
N ILE A 232 9.34 17.55 -7.86
CA ILE A 232 10.32 16.46 -7.84
C ILE A 232 11.67 16.97 -7.33
N LYS A 233 12.14 18.12 -7.83
CA LYS A 233 13.40 18.75 -7.36
C LYS A 233 13.32 19.09 -5.88
N GLN A 234 12.19 19.67 -5.42
CA GLN A 234 11.97 20.00 -4.03
C GLN A 234 11.95 18.77 -3.13
N THR A 235 11.34 17.65 -3.59
CA THR A 235 11.15 16.44 -2.79
C THR A 235 12.42 15.60 -2.71
N TYR A 236 13.10 15.43 -3.85
CA TYR A 236 14.21 14.48 -3.96
C TYR A 236 15.60 15.13 -3.94
N ASP A 237 15.69 16.47 -3.99
CA ASP A 237 16.92 17.25 -4.10
C ASP A 237 17.74 16.88 -5.36
N ILE A 238 17.08 16.50 -6.45
CA ILE A 238 17.69 16.16 -7.74
C ILE A 238 17.04 16.95 -8.87
N ASP A 239 17.80 17.22 -9.90
CA ASP A 239 17.29 17.80 -11.13
C ASP A 239 16.90 16.66 -12.08
N ALA A 240 15.62 16.60 -12.47
CA ALA A 240 15.10 15.51 -13.26
C ALA A 240 13.97 15.95 -14.19
N GLN A 241 13.89 15.31 -15.33
CA GLN A 241 12.77 15.41 -16.28
C GLN A 241 11.86 14.21 -16.11
N LEU A 242 10.57 14.43 -16.34
CA LEU A 242 9.57 13.39 -16.39
C LEU A 242 9.11 13.18 -17.84
N GLU A 243 9.14 11.94 -18.26
CA GLU A 243 8.57 11.49 -19.52
C GLU A 243 7.35 10.63 -19.22
N TRP A 244 6.33 10.68 -20.08
CA TRP A 244 5.09 9.92 -19.88
C TRP A 244 4.91 8.91 -21.01
N ASP A 245 4.66 7.66 -20.65
CA ASP A 245 4.31 6.61 -21.60
C ASP A 245 3.10 5.81 -21.10
N GLY A 246 2.03 5.74 -21.90
CA GLY A 246 0.81 5.01 -21.53
C GLY A 246 0.17 5.46 -20.21
N GLY A 247 0.33 6.72 -19.80
CA GLY A 247 -0.15 7.25 -18.51
C GLY A 247 0.72 6.86 -17.30
N ARG A 248 1.92 6.33 -17.54
CA ARG A 248 2.93 5.99 -16.56
C ARG A 248 4.10 6.99 -16.64
N PRO A 249 4.54 7.57 -15.52
CA PRO A 249 5.67 8.50 -15.50
C PRO A 249 7.01 7.75 -15.46
N TRP A 250 7.98 8.30 -16.15
CA TRP A 250 9.37 7.86 -16.15
C TRP A 250 10.28 9.02 -15.77
N ILE A 251 11.25 8.77 -14.90
CA ILE A 251 12.15 9.81 -14.43
C ILE A 251 13.51 9.69 -15.13
N LYS A 252 13.99 10.82 -15.66
CA LYS A 252 15.34 10.95 -16.23
C LYS A 252 16.10 11.99 -15.41
N VAL A 253 17.08 11.53 -14.65
CA VAL A 253 17.95 12.41 -13.88
C VAL A 253 18.84 13.20 -14.83
N ILE A 254 18.86 14.52 -14.68
CA ILE A 254 19.74 15.41 -15.41
C ILE A 254 21.04 15.46 -14.61
N SER A 255 22.10 14.82 -15.15
CA SER A 255 23.44 14.95 -14.58
C SER A 255 23.86 16.40 -14.74
N GLY A 256 23.97 17.14 -13.64
CA GLY A 256 24.61 18.45 -13.64
C GLY A 256 26.05 18.27 -14.11
N GLY A 257 26.44 19.03 -15.15
CA GLY A 257 27.80 19.10 -15.59
C GLY A 257 28.74 19.74 -14.57
#